data_ff6a26e072445c57e4959655a3fb6d88
#
_entry.id   ff6a26e072445c57e4959655a3fb6d88
#
_cell.length_a   1.000
_cell.length_b   1.000
_cell.length_c   1.000
_cell.angle_alpha   90.00
_cell.angle_beta   90.00
_cell.angle_gamma   90.00
#
_symmetry.space_group_name_H-M   'P 1'
#
loop_
_entity.id
_entity.type
_entity.pdbx_description
1 polymer ?
#
loop_
_entity_poly.entity_id
_entity_poly.type
_entity_poly.pdbx_seq_one_letter_code
_entity_poly.pdbx_strand_id
1 'polypeptide(L)'
;MPCSHFRVSGQVQGVFFRATAQETARALGLRGWVRNTEDGQVELVACGSDAGLNELERWLRHGPPRARVNGVTVRDAAPEDFADFSIRY
;
A
#
# COMPACT_ATOMS: atom_id res chain seq x y z
N MET A 1 17.28 2.81 -3.22
CA MET A 1 16.13 1.93 -2.94
C MET A 1 14.93 2.47 -3.69
N PRO A 2 14.32 1.70 -4.61
CA PRO A 2 13.17 2.20 -5.37
C PRO A 2 11.95 2.42 -4.48
N CYS A 3 11.13 3.39 -4.85
CA CYS A 3 9.87 3.68 -4.19
C CYS A 3 8.75 3.71 -5.22
N SER A 4 7.58 3.24 -4.83
CA SER A 4 6.38 3.25 -5.67
C SER A 4 5.21 3.88 -4.93
N HIS A 5 4.36 4.55 -5.70
CA HIS A 5 3.11 5.11 -5.23
C HIS A 5 1.97 4.25 -5.74
N PHE A 6 1.11 3.83 -4.85
CA PHE A 6 -0.04 2.99 -5.16
C PHE A 6 -1.33 3.72 -4.80
N ARG A 7 -2.34 3.56 -5.62
CA ARG A 7 -3.69 3.99 -5.29
C ARG A 7 -4.64 2.85 -5.57
N VAL A 8 -5.44 2.48 -4.57
CA VAL A 8 -6.34 1.33 -4.62
C VAL A 8 -7.77 1.84 -4.56
N SER A 9 -8.58 1.48 -5.56
CA SER A 9 -9.98 1.85 -5.64
C SER A 9 -10.89 0.66 -5.37
N GLY A 10 -12.12 0.95 -4.95
CA GLY A 10 -13.13 -0.05 -4.64
C GLY A 10 -13.65 0.12 -3.21
N GLN A 11 -14.16 -0.97 -2.63
CA GLN A 11 -14.58 -1.00 -1.23
C GLN A 11 -13.37 -1.38 -0.37
N VAL A 12 -12.56 -0.38 -0.05
CA VAL A 12 -11.25 -0.58 0.58
C VAL A 12 -11.09 0.15 1.91
N GLN A 13 -12.04 1.01 2.28
CA GLN A 13 -12.02 1.68 3.57
C GLN A 13 -12.94 0.94 4.56
N GLY A 14 -12.59 0.98 5.86
CA GLY A 14 -13.41 0.37 6.90
C GLY A 14 -13.40 -1.15 6.95
N VAL A 15 -12.46 -1.81 6.26
CA VAL A 15 -12.36 -3.28 6.17
C VAL A 15 -10.99 -3.77 6.63
N PHE A 16 -10.36 -3.05 7.54
CA PHE A 16 -9.00 -3.31 8.05
C PHE A 16 -7.92 -3.26 6.95
N PHE A 17 -8.19 -2.57 5.86
CA PHE A 17 -7.25 -2.53 4.74
C PHE A 17 -5.91 -1.93 5.14
N ARG A 18 -5.93 -0.78 5.83
CA ARG A 18 -4.69 -0.10 6.25
C ARG A 18 -3.85 -0.96 7.18
N ALA A 19 -4.48 -1.60 8.18
CA ALA A 19 -3.76 -2.45 9.14
C ALA A 19 -3.13 -3.65 8.45
N THR A 20 -3.86 -4.31 7.57
CA THR A 20 -3.37 -5.48 6.84
C THR A 20 -2.30 -5.09 5.83
N ALA A 21 -2.45 -3.95 5.16
CA ALA A 21 -1.45 -3.44 4.24
C ALA A 21 -0.13 -3.14 4.97
N GLN A 22 -0.21 -2.56 6.16
CA GLN A 22 0.96 -2.31 7.00
C GLN A 22 1.69 -3.61 7.36
N GLU A 23 0.94 -4.61 7.81
CA GLU A 23 1.53 -5.91 8.15
C GLU A 23 2.20 -6.55 6.94
N THR A 24 1.52 -6.53 5.80
CA THR A 24 2.05 -7.10 4.56
C THR A 24 3.32 -6.40 4.12
N ALA A 25 3.32 -5.07 4.13
CA ALA A 25 4.48 -4.28 3.74
C ALA A 25 5.67 -4.53 4.68
N ARG A 26 5.43 -4.58 5.98
CA ARG A 26 6.48 -4.88 6.97
C ARG A 26 7.07 -6.27 6.77
N ALA A 27 6.22 -7.26 6.51
CA ALA A 27 6.68 -8.63 6.26
C ALA A 27 7.55 -8.72 5.00
N LEU A 28 7.32 -7.83 4.03
CA LEU A 28 8.12 -7.75 2.80
C LEU A 28 9.36 -6.87 2.95
N GLY A 29 9.61 -6.33 4.13
CA GLY A 29 10.75 -5.44 4.37
C GLY A 29 10.60 -4.06 3.77
N LEU A 30 9.38 -3.65 3.45
CA LEU A 30 9.12 -2.35 2.85
C LEU A 30 8.93 -1.27 3.91
N ARG A 31 9.23 -0.03 3.53
CA ARG A 31 9.05 1.16 4.37
C ARG A 31 8.20 2.17 3.62
N GLY A 32 7.46 2.98 4.34
CA GLY A 32 6.58 3.97 3.75
C GLY A 32 5.36 4.24 4.60
N TRP A 33 4.21 4.41 3.93
CA TRP A 33 2.98 4.70 4.64
C TRP A 33 1.75 4.29 3.82
N VAL A 34 0.63 4.16 4.51
CA VAL A 34 -0.68 3.90 3.93
C VAL A 34 -1.71 4.81 4.59
N ARG A 35 -2.63 5.36 3.80
CA ARG A 35 -3.70 6.21 4.31
C ARG A 35 -4.98 6.04 3.50
N ASN A 36 -6.11 6.38 4.11
CA ASN A 36 -7.37 6.55 3.39
C ASN A 36 -7.38 7.93 2.74
N THR A 37 -7.97 8.03 1.56
CA THR A 37 -8.17 9.30 0.89
C THR A 37 -9.60 9.79 1.11
N GLU A 38 -9.84 11.08 0.86
CA GLU A 38 -11.17 11.68 1.03
C GLU A 38 -12.19 11.09 0.04
N ASP A 39 -11.75 10.66 -1.13
CA ASP A 39 -12.62 10.09 -2.16
C ASP A 39 -12.87 8.58 -2.02
N GLY A 40 -12.56 8.01 -0.87
CA GLY A 40 -12.88 6.63 -0.55
C GLY A 40 -11.87 5.59 -1.00
N GLN A 41 -10.69 6.02 -1.46
CA GLN A 41 -9.61 5.13 -1.87
C GLN A 41 -8.61 4.91 -0.75
N VAL A 42 -7.62 4.03 -1.01
CA VAL A 42 -6.45 3.87 -0.15
C VAL A 42 -5.21 4.22 -0.97
N GLU A 43 -4.33 4.99 -0.37
CA GLU A 43 -3.10 5.45 -1.00
C GLU A 43 -1.91 4.97 -0.19
N LEU A 44 -0.86 4.50 -0.90
CA LEU A 44 0.37 4.03 -0.28
C LEU A 44 1.58 4.60 -1.00
N VAL A 45 2.64 4.84 -0.24
CA VAL A 45 4.00 4.95 -0.76
C VAL A 45 4.81 3.87 -0.09
N ALA A 46 5.54 3.08 -0.87
CA ALA A 46 6.37 2.01 -0.35
C ALA A 46 7.73 2.03 -1.03
N CYS A 47 8.76 1.82 -0.23
CA CYS A 47 10.15 1.78 -0.69
C CYS A 47 10.77 0.46 -0.25
N GLY A 48 11.51 -0.17 -1.15
CA GLY A 48 12.17 -1.43 -0.87
C GLY A 48 12.66 -2.09 -2.14
N SER A 49 12.91 -3.39 -2.06
CA SER A 49 13.35 -4.15 -3.23
C SER A 49 12.25 -4.23 -4.30
N ASP A 50 12.65 -4.38 -5.56
CA ASP A 50 11.69 -4.58 -6.65
C ASP A 50 10.80 -5.79 -6.40
N ALA A 51 11.37 -6.88 -5.89
CA ALA A 51 10.60 -8.08 -5.57
C ALA A 51 9.56 -7.81 -4.50
N GLY A 52 9.91 -7.08 -3.44
CA GLY A 52 8.98 -6.71 -2.38
C GLY A 52 7.87 -5.81 -2.88
N LEU A 53 8.20 -4.82 -3.72
CA LEU A 53 7.20 -3.92 -4.30
C LEU A 53 6.23 -4.67 -5.22
N ASN A 54 6.73 -5.61 -6.02
CA ASN A 54 5.88 -6.43 -6.87
C ASN A 54 4.94 -7.32 -6.06
N GLU A 55 5.42 -7.89 -4.96
CA GLU A 55 4.57 -8.70 -4.07
C GLU A 55 3.52 -7.86 -3.39
N LEU A 56 3.85 -6.63 -2.96
CA LEU A 56 2.87 -5.72 -2.38
C LEU A 56 1.79 -5.38 -3.40
N GLU A 57 2.16 -5.07 -4.63
CA GLU A 57 1.18 -4.79 -5.70
C GLU A 57 0.25 -5.97 -5.90
N ARG A 58 0.79 -7.18 -5.95
CA ARG A 58 0.00 -8.40 -6.12
C ARG A 58 -1.00 -8.57 -4.98
N TRP A 59 -0.57 -8.33 -3.74
CA TRP A 59 -1.46 -8.39 -2.58
C TRP A 59 -2.53 -7.31 -2.64
N LEU A 60 -2.16 -6.08 -3.02
CA LEU A 60 -3.11 -4.97 -3.09
C LEU A 60 -4.27 -5.25 -4.05
N ARG A 61 -4.02 -6.00 -5.12
CA ARG A 61 -5.07 -6.36 -6.08
C ARG A 61 -6.13 -7.28 -5.48
N HIS A 62 -5.81 -8.00 -4.44
CA HIS A 62 -6.75 -8.85 -3.69
C HIS A 62 -7.29 -8.14 -2.46
N GLY A 63 -6.41 -7.53 -1.67
CA GLY A 63 -6.74 -6.92 -0.40
C GLY A 63 -7.13 -7.94 0.66
N PRO A 64 -7.57 -7.48 1.84
CA PRO A 64 -8.09 -8.35 2.89
C PRO A 64 -9.45 -8.95 2.49
N PRO A 65 -9.91 -10.02 3.18
CA PRO A 65 -11.10 -10.78 2.75
C PRO A 65 -12.39 -9.98 2.54
N ARG A 66 -12.58 -8.90 3.29
CA ARG A 66 -13.80 -8.08 3.18
C ARG A 66 -13.68 -6.95 2.17
N ALA A 67 -12.48 -6.71 1.64
CA ALA A 67 -12.29 -5.66 0.66
C ALA A 67 -12.72 -6.11 -0.72
N ARG A 68 -13.14 -5.16 -1.54
CA ARG A 68 -13.40 -5.36 -2.96
C ARG A 68 -12.54 -4.37 -3.72
N VAL A 69 -11.49 -4.86 -4.34
CA VAL A 69 -10.56 -4.03 -5.10
C VAL A 69 -11.02 -3.95 -6.54
N ASN A 70 -11.32 -2.74 -7.02
CA ASN A 70 -11.70 -2.50 -8.41
C ASN A 70 -10.46 -2.27 -9.28
N GLY A 71 -9.45 -1.63 -8.75
CA GLY A 71 -8.23 -1.36 -9.49
C GLY A 71 -7.09 -0.88 -8.60
N VAL A 72 -5.87 -1.05 -9.10
CA VAL A 72 -4.66 -0.57 -8.46
C VAL A 72 -3.86 0.18 -9.51
N THR A 73 -3.53 1.45 -9.24
CA THR A 73 -2.61 2.21 -10.08
C THR A 73 -1.26 2.28 -9.38
N VAL A 74 -0.20 2.15 -10.16
CA VAL A 74 1.17 2.15 -9.65
C VAL A 74 1.97 3.19 -10.42
N ARG A 75 2.72 4.02 -9.70
CA ARG A 75 3.64 4.99 -10.29
C ARG A 75 4.95 4.96 -9.54
N ASP A 76 6.02 5.32 -10.21
CA ASP A 76 7.29 5.55 -9.54
C ASP A 76 7.15 6.75 -8.60
N ALA A 77 7.74 6.65 -7.43
CA ALA A 77 7.79 7.73 -6.46
C ALA A 77 9.23 8.16 -6.22
N ALA A 78 9.41 9.42 -5.85
CA ALA A 78 10.73 9.93 -5.50
C ALA A 78 11.28 9.15 -4.29
N PRO A 79 12.57 8.78 -4.30
CA PRO A 79 13.18 8.10 -3.15
C PRO A 79 13.08 8.95 -1.91
N GLU A 80 12.72 8.30 -0.80
CA GLU A 80 12.57 8.95 0.49
C GLU A 80 12.95 7.96 1.59
N ASP A 81 13.56 8.46 2.67
CA ASP A 81 13.95 7.63 3.80
C ASP A 81 12.84 7.55 4.82
N PHE A 82 12.19 6.40 4.90
CA PHE A 82 11.21 6.12 5.91
C PHE A 82 11.80 5.18 6.97
N ALA A 83 11.50 5.44 8.24
CA ALA A 83 12.02 4.60 9.33
C ALA A 83 11.28 3.27 9.43
N ASP A 84 10.02 3.23 9.01
CA ASP A 84 9.15 2.06 9.16
C ASP A 84 8.02 2.18 8.12
N PHE A 85 7.07 1.26 8.17
CA PHE A 85 5.83 1.37 7.41
C PHE A 85 4.70 1.76 8.37
N SER A 86 4.14 2.94 8.17
CA SER A 86 3.19 3.53 9.11
C SER A 86 1.81 3.72 8.51
N ILE A 87 0.81 3.78 9.38
CA ILE A 87 -0.54 4.17 8.99
C ILE A 87 -0.70 5.67 9.25
N ARG A 88 -1.17 6.39 8.24
CA ARG A 88 -1.50 7.81 8.35
C ARG A 88 -3.01 7.99 8.38
N TYR A 89 -3.45 8.95 9.18
CA TYR A 89 -4.87 9.25 9.35
C TYR A 89 -5.27 10.64 8.77
#